data_92a377561c27a62ebefe59d5776559dd
#
_entry.id   92a377561c27a62ebefe59d5776559dd
#
_cell.length_a   1.000
_cell.length_b   1.000
_cell.length_c   1.000
_cell.angle_alpha   90.00
_cell.angle_beta   90.00
_cell.angle_gamma   90.00
#
_symmetry.space_group_name_H-M   'P 1'
#
loop_
_entity.id
_entity.type
_entity.pdbx_description
1 polymer ?
#
loop_
_entity_poly.entity_id
_entity_poly.type
_entity_poly.pdbx_seq_one_letter_code
_entity_poly.pdbx_strand_id
1 'polypeptide(L)'
;MKVALLLGIATVSLGAAAAPLPPQKVDLLIRGGTIYTGSDAPFIGDVAIKGDHIVSVSRHANVTAARIIDAKGMIVAPGFIDPHTHMGEDLASDDQAKRLIPAFLMQGVTTAFIGNDGGGDPDVTRVLGSAVAKPVGINYAAWVGFGAIREKVVGEDNRAPTPEELAKMKGLVASAMCEGALGLSTGLFYAPQSFAKTEEVIALAKEAGKRGGSYDSHIRDESSYTVGLVAAIDEAIRIGREGGLPAHISHIKALGVDVQGQAPKIIAMVEAARARGEKVTANQYPWSASGTSLVASLVPLWAQDGGRPALLKRFDDPALAEKMHAGMVENLRKRGGADKLLIVEGKYKNRYLDAVAKELNLSPVDAAIAVIRIGDPGTVSFNQSETDIAAFMQQPWVMTGSDASGGHPRVYGSFARKYDKYVKTDHVITLRQFIERSSSLTADTFGLTGRGHLRSGAFADVVVFDPKTYASRATYEDPAQLAAGVQTVVVNGVVAVDKGAMTGKAAGRALAHKPTAGSCN
;
A
#
# COMPACT_ATOMS: atom_id res chain seq x y z
N MET A 1 -66.80 -68.66 -0.48
CA MET A 1 -66.00 -67.44 -0.40
C MET A 1 -64.61 -67.82 0.14
N LYS A 2 -63.56 -67.81 -0.74
CA LYS A 2 -62.17 -68.07 -0.38
C LYS A 2 -61.45 -66.78 -0.35
N VAL A 3 -60.94 -66.34 0.80
CA VAL A 3 -60.12 -65.15 0.97
C VAL A 3 -58.66 -65.57 0.75
N ALA A 4 -58.03 -65.00 -0.25
CA ALA A 4 -56.59 -65.16 -0.52
C ALA A 4 -55.80 -64.05 0.22
N LEU A 5 -54.88 -64.49 1.05
CA LEU A 5 -53.94 -63.65 1.80
C LEU A 5 -52.68 -63.41 0.94
N LEU A 6 -52.46 -62.20 0.50
CA LEU A 6 -51.25 -61.82 -0.22
C LEU A 6 -50.19 -61.36 0.80
N LEU A 7 -49.10 -62.15 0.94
CA LEU A 7 -47.89 -61.76 1.66
C LEU A 7 -47.03 -60.84 0.75
N GLY A 8 -46.89 -59.56 1.11
CA GLY A 8 -45.96 -58.65 0.47
C GLY A 8 -44.54 -58.83 1.02
N ILE A 9 -43.61 -59.28 0.21
CA ILE A 9 -42.17 -59.34 0.56
C ILE A 9 -41.58 -57.93 0.37
N ALA A 10 -41.22 -57.23 1.45
CA ALA A 10 -40.49 -55.99 1.42
C ALA A 10 -38.98 -56.29 1.18
N THR A 11 -38.49 -55.99 -0.01
CA THR A 11 -37.06 -56.03 -0.34
C THR A 11 -36.36 -54.79 0.28
N VAL A 12 -35.60 -54.98 1.34
CA VAL A 12 -34.69 -53.95 1.89
C VAL A 12 -33.46 -53.89 0.97
N SER A 13 -33.37 -52.86 0.11
CA SER A 13 -32.17 -52.58 -0.64
C SER A 13 -31.12 -51.97 0.32
N LEU A 14 -30.10 -52.75 0.74
CA LEU A 14 -28.89 -52.21 1.34
C LEU A 14 -28.20 -51.31 0.29
N GLY A 15 -28.28 -50.00 0.48
CA GLY A 15 -27.46 -49.05 -0.27
C GLY A 15 -25.99 -49.34 0.04
N ALA A 16 -25.22 -49.77 -0.94
CA ALA A 16 -23.79 -49.88 -0.86
C ALA A 16 -23.20 -48.48 -0.58
N ALA A 17 -22.61 -48.28 0.59
CA ALA A 17 -21.85 -47.06 0.88
C ALA A 17 -20.74 -46.94 -0.17
N ALA A 18 -20.74 -45.88 -0.94
CA ALA A 18 -19.70 -45.60 -1.94
C ALA A 18 -18.33 -45.63 -1.21
N ALA A 19 -17.38 -46.39 -1.75
CA ALA A 19 -16.02 -46.39 -1.22
C ALA A 19 -15.46 -44.96 -1.19
N PRO A 20 -14.76 -44.56 -0.12
CA PRO A 20 -14.18 -43.23 -0.03
C PRO A 20 -13.24 -43.03 -1.21
N LEU A 21 -13.38 -41.87 -1.87
CA LEU A 21 -12.49 -41.49 -2.97
C LEU A 21 -11.03 -41.52 -2.50
N PRO A 22 -10.07 -41.98 -3.33
CA PRO A 22 -8.67 -41.98 -2.95
C PRO A 22 -8.20 -40.55 -2.67
N PRO A 23 -7.29 -40.35 -1.70
CA PRO A 23 -6.82 -39.02 -1.33
C PRO A 23 -6.20 -38.30 -2.55
N GLN A 24 -6.58 -37.04 -2.77
CA GLN A 24 -6.07 -36.20 -3.86
C GLN A 24 -4.57 -35.94 -3.64
N LYS A 25 -3.75 -36.09 -4.69
CA LYS A 25 -2.32 -35.74 -4.66
C LYS A 25 -2.15 -34.23 -4.77
N VAL A 26 -1.39 -33.62 -3.84
CA VAL A 26 -1.09 -32.19 -3.79
C VAL A 26 0.42 -31.97 -3.61
N ASP A 27 0.90 -30.77 -3.95
CA ASP A 27 2.31 -30.45 -3.86
C ASP A 27 2.70 -30.04 -2.43
N LEU A 28 1.82 -29.26 -1.77
CA LEU A 28 2.06 -28.72 -0.44
C LEU A 28 0.80 -28.83 0.41
N LEU A 29 0.98 -29.25 1.68
CA LEU A 29 -0.04 -29.22 2.72
C LEU A 29 0.47 -28.40 3.90
N ILE A 30 -0.21 -27.31 4.26
CA ILE A 30 -0.01 -26.57 5.50
C ILE A 30 -1.01 -27.15 6.49
N ARG A 31 -0.54 -27.79 7.57
CA ARG A 31 -1.34 -28.64 8.45
C ARG A 31 -1.48 -28.06 9.85
N GLY A 32 -2.71 -28.10 10.37
CA GLY A 32 -3.01 -27.93 11.80
C GLY A 32 -2.87 -26.51 12.34
N GLY A 33 -2.81 -25.50 11.47
CA GLY A 33 -2.74 -24.10 11.89
C GLY A 33 -4.10 -23.50 12.22
N THR A 34 -4.11 -22.37 12.92
CA THR A 34 -5.31 -21.55 13.09
C THR A 34 -5.50 -20.73 11.81
N ILE A 35 -6.48 -21.12 11.00
CA ILE A 35 -6.75 -20.57 9.68
C ILE A 35 -7.66 -19.35 9.81
N TYR A 36 -7.21 -18.22 9.26
CA TYR A 36 -8.01 -17.03 8.97
C TYR A 36 -8.18 -16.95 7.46
N THR A 37 -9.41 -17.10 6.98
CA THR A 37 -9.68 -17.16 5.52
C THR A 37 -9.66 -15.78 4.85
N GLY A 38 -9.69 -14.70 5.62
CA GLY A 38 -9.90 -13.33 5.15
C GLY A 38 -11.37 -12.89 5.15
N SER A 39 -12.31 -13.76 5.51
CA SER A 39 -13.75 -13.45 5.59
C SER A 39 -14.46 -14.12 6.75
N ASP A 40 -14.17 -15.40 7.04
CA ASP A 40 -14.92 -16.21 7.97
C ASP A 40 -14.32 -16.23 9.39
N ALA A 41 -15.05 -16.85 10.33
CA ALA A 41 -14.51 -17.10 11.65
C ALA A 41 -13.31 -18.06 11.57
N PRO A 42 -12.25 -17.84 12.37
CA PRO A 42 -11.06 -18.68 12.32
C PRO A 42 -11.36 -20.11 12.86
N PHE A 43 -10.60 -21.07 12.34
CA PHE A 43 -10.68 -22.47 12.78
C PHE A 43 -9.33 -23.17 12.67
N ILE A 44 -9.12 -24.24 13.42
CA ILE A 44 -7.95 -25.10 13.26
C ILE A 44 -8.18 -26.02 12.06
N GLY A 45 -7.21 -26.07 11.13
CA GLY A 45 -7.38 -26.84 9.90
C GLY A 45 -6.14 -26.87 9.01
N ASP A 46 -6.39 -27.26 7.77
CA ASP A 46 -5.39 -27.54 6.76
C ASP A 46 -5.64 -26.71 5.49
N VAL A 47 -4.57 -26.28 4.83
CA VAL A 47 -4.59 -25.67 3.49
C VAL A 47 -3.78 -26.55 2.54
N ALA A 48 -4.45 -27.10 1.51
CA ALA A 48 -3.83 -27.95 0.50
C ALA A 48 -3.63 -27.17 -0.80
N ILE A 49 -2.43 -27.26 -1.38
CA ILE A 49 -1.98 -26.47 -2.55
C ILE A 49 -1.51 -27.41 -3.64
N LYS A 50 -1.95 -27.16 -4.89
CA LYS A 50 -1.51 -27.86 -6.08
C LYS A 50 -1.21 -26.85 -7.18
N GLY A 51 0.02 -26.87 -7.70
CA GLY A 51 0.51 -25.84 -8.59
C GLY A 51 0.48 -24.48 -7.90
N ASP A 52 -0.12 -23.51 -8.53
CA ASP A 52 -0.25 -22.14 -8.02
C ASP A 52 -1.60 -21.85 -7.32
N HIS A 53 -2.43 -22.89 -7.10
CA HIS A 53 -3.77 -22.74 -6.53
C HIS A 53 -3.98 -23.51 -5.23
N ILE A 54 -4.82 -22.96 -4.38
CA ILE A 54 -5.40 -23.65 -3.22
C ILE A 54 -6.48 -24.61 -3.73
N VAL A 55 -6.38 -25.88 -3.38
CA VAL A 55 -7.37 -26.89 -3.77
C VAL A 55 -8.33 -27.26 -2.63
N SER A 56 -7.91 -27.04 -1.38
CA SER A 56 -8.77 -27.27 -0.20
C SER A 56 -8.36 -26.38 0.97
N VAL A 57 -9.35 -25.87 1.68
CA VAL A 57 -9.22 -25.25 3.01
C VAL A 57 -10.27 -25.90 3.90
N SER A 58 -9.85 -26.71 4.87
CA SER A 58 -10.78 -27.53 5.65
C SER A 58 -10.21 -27.88 7.03
N ARG A 59 -11.06 -28.34 7.94
CA ARG A 59 -10.60 -28.80 9.27
C ARG A 59 -9.68 -30.02 9.17
N HIS A 60 -9.85 -30.83 8.15
CA HIS A 60 -8.99 -31.97 7.85
C HIS A 60 -9.00 -32.26 6.35
N ALA A 61 -7.85 -32.08 5.71
CA ALA A 61 -7.72 -32.31 4.26
C ALA A 61 -7.41 -33.79 4.00
N ASN A 62 -8.28 -34.48 3.25
CA ASN A 62 -8.03 -35.84 2.78
C ASN A 62 -7.14 -35.83 1.54
N VAL A 63 -5.83 -35.60 1.73
CA VAL A 63 -4.86 -35.46 0.64
C VAL A 63 -3.57 -36.21 0.92
N THR A 64 -2.84 -36.58 -0.13
CA THR A 64 -1.44 -37.03 -0.07
C THR A 64 -0.55 -35.91 -0.60
N ALA A 65 0.26 -35.31 0.27
CA ALA A 65 1.11 -34.17 -0.08
C ALA A 65 2.55 -34.59 -0.32
N ALA A 66 3.19 -34.01 -1.35
CA ALA A 66 4.62 -34.18 -1.60
C ALA A 66 5.45 -33.51 -0.48
N ARG A 67 4.95 -32.39 0.06
CA ARG A 67 5.56 -31.68 1.18
C ARG A 67 4.49 -31.29 2.21
N ILE A 68 4.84 -31.39 3.49
CA ILE A 68 4.00 -30.96 4.61
C ILE A 68 4.73 -29.88 5.40
N ILE A 69 4.02 -28.79 5.71
CA ILE A 69 4.44 -27.76 6.67
C ILE A 69 3.56 -27.90 7.89
N ASP A 70 4.15 -28.22 9.03
CA ASP A 70 3.45 -28.23 10.30
C ASP A 70 3.24 -26.79 10.80
N ALA A 71 1.97 -26.37 10.88
CA ALA A 71 1.57 -25.04 11.32
C ALA A 71 0.89 -25.07 12.71
N LYS A 72 1.04 -26.15 13.47
CA LYS A 72 0.43 -26.27 14.79
C LYS A 72 0.86 -25.14 15.72
N GLY A 73 -0.12 -24.42 16.26
CA GLY A 73 0.11 -23.23 17.11
C GLY A 73 0.43 -21.95 16.34
N MET A 74 0.51 -22.00 15.01
CA MET A 74 0.74 -20.86 14.13
C MET A 74 -0.57 -20.32 13.57
N ILE A 75 -0.52 -19.07 13.11
CA ILE A 75 -1.56 -18.44 12.30
C ILE A 75 -1.28 -18.73 10.82
N VAL A 76 -2.32 -19.15 10.10
CA VAL A 76 -2.31 -19.30 8.64
C VAL A 76 -3.29 -18.31 8.05
N ALA A 77 -2.82 -17.40 7.22
CA ALA A 77 -3.62 -16.33 6.64
C ALA A 77 -3.32 -16.17 5.14
N PRO A 78 -4.20 -15.47 4.38
CA PRO A 78 -3.85 -15.03 3.03
C PRO A 78 -2.57 -14.21 3.07
N GLY A 79 -1.72 -14.33 2.07
CA GLY A 79 -0.58 -13.43 1.90
C GLY A 79 -1.04 -11.98 1.92
N PHE A 80 -0.32 -11.14 2.66
CA PHE A 80 -0.70 -9.74 2.83
C PHE A 80 -0.51 -8.96 1.54
N ILE A 81 -1.33 -7.91 1.36
CA ILE A 81 -1.36 -7.05 0.18
C ILE A 81 -1.13 -5.62 0.63
N ASP A 82 -0.06 -5.01 0.14
CA ASP A 82 0.29 -3.62 0.43
C ASP A 82 -0.18 -2.70 -0.70
N PRO A 83 -1.22 -1.86 -0.48
CA PRO A 83 -1.79 -1.00 -1.52
C PRO A 83 -0.97 0.27 -1.80
N HIS A 84 0.12 0.51 -1.04
CA HIS A 84 0.88 1.75 -1.18
C HIS A 84 2.36 1.55 -0.92
N THR A 85 3.17 1.55 -1.99
CA THR A 85 4.63 1.37 -1.88
C THR A 85 5.39 2.19 -2.93
N HIS A 86 6.68 2.45 -2.62
CA HIS A 86 7.64 3.07 -3.53
C HIS A 86 8.72 2.07 -3.98
N MET A 87 8.37 0.78 -4.10
CA MET A 87 9.31 -0.31 -4.38
C MET A 87 9.53 -0.59 -5.89
N GLY A 88 9.07 0.32 -6.76
CA GLY A 88 9.19 0.15 -8.22
C GLY A 88 10.62 -0.04 -8.71
N GLU A 89 11.57 0.69 -8.15
CA GLU A 89 12.99 0.58 -8.50
C GLU A 89 13.60 -0.75 -8.05
N ASP A 90 13.24 -1.25 -6.85
CA ASP A 90 13.72 -2.54 -6.38
C ASP A 90 13.19 -3.69 -7.24
N LEU A 91 11.90 -3.64 -7.62
CA LEU A 91 11.30 -4.63 -8.53
C LEU A 91 11.92 -4.60 -9.93
N ALA A 92 12.40 -3.46 -10.41
CA ALA A 92 13.04 -3.28 -11.71
C ALA A 92 14.57 -3.48 -11.67
N SER A 93 15.17 -3.63 -10.49
CA SER A 93 16.62 -3.71 -10.26
C SER A 93 17.29 -4.84 -11.05
N ASP A 94 18.54 -4.66 -11.44
CA ASP A 94 19.37 -5.73 -11.99
C ASP A 94 19.81 -6.74 -10.90
N ASP A 95 19.84 -6.30 -9.64
CA ASP A 95 20.15 -7.15 -8.50
C ASP A 95 18.95 -8.04 -8.12
N GLN A 96 19.08 -9.35 -8.28
CA GLN A 96 18.07 -10.32 -7.91
C GLN A 96 17.72 -10.26 -6.42
N ALA A 97 18.67 -10.00 -5.54
CA ALA A 97 18.43 -9.94 -4.10
C ALA A 97 17.44 -8.80 -3.76
N LYS A 98 17.54 -7.66 -4.44
CA LYS A 98 16.57 -6.57 -4.34
C LYS A 98 15.21 -6.97 -4.90
N ARG A 99 15.15 -7.58 -6.10
CA ARG A 99 13.88 -8.01 -6.72
C ARG A 99 13.12 -9.06 -5.92
N LEU A 100 13.77 -9.80 -5.02
CA LEU A 100 13.08 -10.71 -4.10
C LEU A 100 12.27 -9.98 -3.03
N ILE A 101 12.53 -8.69 -2.81
CA ILE A 101 11.85 -7.84 -1.82
C ILE A 101 11.80 -8.50 -0.44
N PRO A 102 12.95 -8.86 0.17
CA PRO A 102 12.97 -9.61 1.43
C PRO A 102 12.29 -8.86 2.58
N ALA A 103 12.34 -7.52 2.58
CA ALA A 103 11.66 -6.69 3.56
C ALA A 103 10.14 -6.96 3.63
N PHE A 104 9.51 -7.26 2.49
CA PHE A 104 8.07 -7.52 2.41
C PHE A 104 7.76 -8.99 2.71
N LEU A 105 8.48 -9.91 2.07
CA LEU A 105 8.28 -11.35 2.32
C LEU A 105 8.43 -11.71 3.80
N MET A 106 9.40 -11.11 4.50
CA MET A 106 9.61 -11.35 5.93
C MET A 106 8.54 -10.71 6.83
N GLN A 107 7.64 -9.89 6.27
CA GLN A 107 6.42 -9.44 6.93
C GLN A 107 5.17 -10.23 6.50
N GLY A 108 5.29 -11.17 5.56
CA GLY A 108 4.16 -11.93 5.01
C GLY A 108 3.46 -11.24 3.84
N VAL A 109 4.02 -10.16 3.31
CA VAL A 109 3.47 -9.46 2.13
C VAL A 109 3.84 -10.23 0.87
N THR A 110 2.83 -10.58 0.08
CA THR A 110 2.96 -11.34 -1.17
C THR A 110 2.57 -10.54 -2.40
N THR A 111 1.96 -9.36 -2.19
CA THR A 111 1.52 -8.47 -3.27
C THR A 111 1.70 -7.02 -2.85
N ALA A 112 2.22 -6.17 -3.75
CA ALA A 112 2.39 -4.74 -3.52
C ALA A 112 1.89 -3.91 -4.71
N PHE A 113 1.41 -2.70 -4.45
CA PHE A 113 1.08 -1.73 -5.49
C PHE A 113 2.22 -0.73 -5.63
N ILE A 114 2.51 -0.34 -6.87
CA ILE A 114 3.57 0.61 -7.21
C ILE A 114 3.02 1.74 -8.07
N GLY A 115 3.76 2.85 -8.12
CA GLY A 115 3.34 4.03 -8.88
C GLY A 115 2.36 4.93 -8.14
N ASN A 116 2.25 4.77 -6.81
CA ASN A 116 1.50 5.65 -5.93
C ASN A 116 2.04 7.09 -5.95
N ASP A 117 1.32 8.02 -5.33
CA ASP A 117 1.68 9.45 -5.21
C ASP A 117 1.92 10.15 -6.56
N GLY A 118 1.29 9.65 -7.61
CA GLY A 118 1.42 10.21 -8.95
C GLY A 118 2.74 9.87 -9.67
N GLY A 119 3.55 8.96 -9.10
CA GLY A 119 4.85 8.56 -9.65
C GLY A 119 4.81 7.43 -10.69
N GLY A 120 3.64 6.85 -10.96
CA GLY A 120 3.51 5.70 -11.86
C GLY A 120 3.83 6.05 -13.33
N ASP A 121 4.73 5.27 -13.93
CA ASP A 121 5.07 5.44 -15.34
C ASP A 121 3.85 5.21 -16.25
N PRO A 122 3.57 6.10 -17.21
CA PRO A 122 2.47 5.93 -18.15
C PRO A 122 2.64 4.78 -19.15
N ASP A 123 3.86 4.25 -19.34
CA ASP A 123 4.13 3.02 -20.09
C ASP A 123 3.95 1.79 -19.17
N VAL A 124 2.70 1.47 -18.90
CA VAL A 124 2.32 0.36 -18.00
C VAL A 124 2.67 -1.00 -18.59
N THR A 125 2.65 -1.14 -19.92
CA THR A 125 3.12 -2.35 -20.61
C THR A 125 4.56 -2.68 -20.23
N ARG A 126 5.44 -1.70 -20.26
CA ARG A 126 6.84 -1.85 -19.86
C ARG A 126 6.96 -2.19 -18.37
N VAL A 127 6.21 -1.51 -17.52
CA VAL A 127 6.24 -1.75 -16.07
C VAL A 127 5.79 -3.16 -15.73
N LEU A 128 4.64 -3.61 -16.24
CA LEU A 128 4.12 -4.96 -15.96
C LEU A 128 4.93 -6.05 -16.67
N GLY A 129 5.47 -5.76 -17.86
CA GLY A 129 6.30 -6.68 -18.63
C GLY A 129 7.66 -6.98 -17.99
N SER A 130 8.15 -6.12 -17.08
CA SER A 130 9.48 -6.27 -16.48
C SER A 130 9.64 -7.58 -15.69
N ALA A 131 8.60 -8.08 -15.02
CA ALA A 131 8.63 -9.34 -14.26
C ALA A 131 8.84 -10.59 -15.14
N VAL A 132 8.56 -10.52 -16.44
CA VAL A 132 8.81 -11.62 -17.37
C VAL A 132 10.31 -11.75 -17.65
N ALA A 133 10.99 -10.62 -17.86
CA ALA A 133 12.43 -10.60 -18.12
C ALA A 133 13.27 -10.73 -16.83
N LYS A 134 12.77 -10.17 -15.73
CA LYS A 134 13.44 -10.12 -14.43
C LYS A 134 12.52 -10.66 -13.35
N PRO A 135 12.57 -11.97 -13.02
CA PRO A 135 11.69 -12.56 -12.01
C PRO A 135 11.76 -11.86 -10.65
N VAL A 136 10.61 -11.66 -10.02
CA VAL A 136 10.41 -10.91 -8.77
C VAL A 136 9.89 -11.81 -7.64
N GLY A 137 10.13 -11.42 -6.38
CA GLY A 137 9.77 -12.22 -5.21
C GLY A 137 8.27 -12.18 -4.87
N ILE A 138 7.60 -11.07 -5.13
CA ILE A 138 6.20 -10.83 -4.80
C ILE A 138 5.39 -10.42 -6.04
N ASN A 139 4.07 -10.58 -5.98
CA ASN A 139 3.19 -10.02 -6.99
C ASN A 139 3.18 -8.49 -6.92
N TYR A 140 2.93 -7.82 -8.03
CA TYR A 140 2.72 -6.38 -8.02
C TYR A 140 1.69 -5.94 -9.05
N ALA A 141 1.00 -4.84 -8.74
CA ALA A 141 0.12 -4.12 -9.65
C ALA A 141 0.57 -2.65 -9.73
N ALA A 142 0.27 -1.97 -10.84
CA ALA A 142 0.78 -0.64 -11.10
C ALA A 142 -0.34 0.39 -11.27
N TRP A 143 -0.12 1.58 -10.71
CA TRP A 143 -0.89 2.78 -10.99
C TRP A 143 -0.29 3.53 -12.18
N VAL A 144 -1.11 4.28 -12.92
CA VAL A 144 -0.61 5.35 -13.79
C VAL A 144 -0.57 6.66 -12.99
N GLY A 145 0.57 7.34 -13.03
CA GLY A 145 0.84 8.54 -12.23
C GLY A 145 0.42 9.83 -12.92
N PHE A 146 -0.40 10.64 -12.25
CA PHE A 146 -0.72 12.00 -12.69
C PHE A 146 0.54 12.88 -12.77
N GLY A 147 1.43 12.78 -11.78
CA GLY A 147 2.69 13.54 -11.73
C GLY A 147 3.59 13.23 -12.91
N ALA A 148 3.83 11.94 -13.17
CA ALA A 148 4.66 11.51 -14.30
C ALA A 148 4.09 11.97 -15.66
N ILE A 149 2.76 11.93 -15.82
CA ILE A 149 2.08 12.43 -17.02
C ILE A 149 2.22 13.95 -17.13
N ARG A 150 1.99 14.68 -16.02
CA ARG A 150 2.04 16.14 -16.00
C ARG A 150 3.45 16.66 -16.29
N GLU A 151 4.45 16.09 -15.66
CA GLU A 151 5.86 16.42 -15.92
C GLU A 151 6.25 16.17 -17.38
N LYS A 152 5.82 15.04 -17.96
CA LYS A 152 6.10 14.69 -19.36
C LYS A 152 5.44 15.64 -20.37
N VAL A 153 4.29 16.23 -20.05
CA VAL A 153 3.47 17.00 -21.01
C VAL A 153 3.53 18.50 -20.76
N VAL A 154 3.48 18.93 -19.50
CA VAL A 154 3.43 20.34 -19.06
C VAL A 154 4.79 20.83 -18.55
N GLY A 155 5.57 19.90 -17.95
CA GLY A 155 6.82 20.21 -17.26
C GLY A 155 6.64 20.57 -15.79
N GLU A 156 7.65 21.20 -15.21
CA GLU A 156 7.70 21.58 -13.79
C GLU A 156 7.08 22.95 -13.48
N ASP A 157 6.51 23.62 -14.49
CA ASP A 157 5.99 24.98 -14.36
C ASP A 157 4.62 25.04 -13.68
N ASN A 158 4.42 26.10 -12.89
CA ASN A 158 3.13 26.43 -12.27
C ASN A 158 2.18 27.08 -13.29
N ARG A 159 1.68 26.31 -14.22
CA ARG A 159 0.69 26.72 -15.22
C ARG A 159 -0.36 25.64 -15.47
N ALA A 160 -1.49 26.03 -15.99
CA ALA A 160 -2.47 25.07 -16.50
C ALA A 160 -1.98 24.46 -17.84
N PRO A 161 -2.36 23.20 -18.16
CA PRO A 161 -2.16 22.65 -19.50
C PRO A 161 -2.99 23.41 -20.54
N THR A 162 -2.47 23.48 -21.78
CA THR A 162 -3.30 23.89 -22.91
C THR A 162 -4.37 22.83 -23.22
N PRO A 163 -5.40 23.12 -24.03
CA PRO A 163 -6.37 22.12 -24.43
C PRO A 163 -5.75 20.88 -25.10
N GLU A 164 -4.71 21.07 -25.91
CA GLU A 164 -3.96 20.01 -26.59
C GLU A 164 -3.14 19.19 -25.60
N GLU A 165 -2.47 19.84 -24.67
CA GLU A 165 -1.74 19.17 -23.58
C GLU A 165 -2.69 18.35 -22.72
N LEU A 166 -3.84 18.90 -22.31
CA LEU A 166 -4.83 18.17 -21.54
C LEU A 166 -5.39 16.96 -22.31
N ALA A 167 -5.63 17.10 -23.60
CA ALA A 167 -6.05 15.98 -24.44
C ALA A 167 -4.99 14.88 -24.52
N LYS A 168 -3.70 15.24 -24.63
CA LYS A 168 -2.57 14.31 -24.59
C LYS A 168 -2.47 13.60 -23.23
N MET A 169 -2.60 14.33 -22.12
CA MET A 169 -2.59 13.75 -20.76
C MET A 169 -3.71 12.72 -20.60
N LYS A 170 -4.93 13.05 -21.03
CA LYS A 170 -6.09 12.12 -21.03
C LYS A 170 -5.82 10.88 -21.88
N GLY A 171 -5.20 11.03 -23.05
CA GLY A 171 -4.79 9.93 -23.92
C GLY A 171 -3.81 8.97 -23.24
N LEU A 172 -2.83 9.52 -22.49
CA LEU A 172 -1.86 8.71 -21.74
C LEU A 172 -2.54 7.90 -20.63
N VAL A 173 -3.50 8.49 -19.88
CA VAL A 173 -4.27 7.73 -18.88
C VAL A 173 -5.10 6.64 -19.57
N ALA A 174 -5.76 6.95 -20.69
CA ALA A 174 -6.57 5.98 -21.42
C ALA A 174 -5.74 4.78 -21.88
N SER A 175 -4.54 5.03 -22.46
CA SER A 175 -3.61 3.96 -22.88
C SER A 175 -3.16 3.11 -21.69
N ALA A 176 -2.67 3.74 -20.64
CA ALA A 176 -2.18 3.06 -19.44
C ALA A 176 -3.27 2.14 -18.81
N MET A 177 -4.52 2.61 -18.77
CA MET A 177 -5.63 1.80 -18.29
C MET A 177 -5.88 0.57 -19.18
N CYS A 178 -5.76 0.71 -20.50
CA CYS A 178 -5.88 -0.40 -21.45
C CYS A 178 -4.70 -1.38 -21.38
N GLU A 179 -3.57 -0.91 -20.89
CA GLU A 179 -2.37 -1.70 -20.64
C GLU A 179 -2.40 -2.45 -19.30
N GLY A 180 -3.39 -2.16 -18.44
CA GLY A 180 -3.58 -2.87 -17.18
C GLY A 180 -3.29 -2.10 -15.91
N ALA A 181 -3.22 -0.76 -15.94
CA ALA A 181 -3.12 0.07 -14.74
C ALA A 181 -4.33 -0.12 -13.81
N LEU A 182 -4.12 -0.10 -12.49
CA LEU A 182 -5.18 -0.14 -11.47
C LEU A 182 -6.12 1.07 -11.53
N GLY A 183 -5.61 2.20 -12.01
CA GLY A 183 -6.29 3.47 -12.01
C GLY A 183 -5.30 4.64 -12.04
N LEU A 184 -5.79 5.83 -11.73
CA LEU A 184 -4.99 7.07 -11.66
C LEU A 184 -4.51 7.30 -10.23
N SER A 185 -3.19 7.48 -10.03
CA SER A 185 -2.63 7.94 -8.75
C SER A 185 -2.21 9.41 -8.83
N THR A 186 -2.31 10.12 -7.70
CA THR A 186 -1.86 11.51 -7.55
C THR A 186 -1.09 11.72 -6.26
N GLY A 187 -0.17 12.69 -6.27
CA GLY A 187 0.48 13.25 -5.08
C GLY A 187 0.33 14.77 -5.10
N LEU A 188 -0.89 15.26 -4.86
CA LEU A 188 -1.25 16.66 -5.01
C LEU A 188 -0.55 17.61 -4.02
N PHE A 189 0.13 17.07 -3.04
CA PHE A 189 1.04 17.81 -2.16
C PHE A 189 2.33 18.22 -2.88
N TYR A 190 2.83 17.42 -3.81
CA TYR A 190 4.14 17.58 -4.44
C TYR A 190 4.07 18.39 -5.73
N ALA A 191 5.04 19.33 -5.94
CA ALA A 191 5.23 19.94 -7.24
C ALA A 191 5.74 18.89 -8.25
N PRO A 192 5.33 18.96 -9.53
CA PRO A 192 4.43 19.94 -10.14
C PRO A 192 2.93 19.60 -10.04
N GLN A 193 2.53 18.49 -9.40
CA GLN A 193 1.14 18.05 -9.28
C GLN A 193 0.28 19.04 -8.46
N SER A 194 0.89 19.66 -7.45
CA SER A 194 0.26 20.63 -6.57
C SER A 194 -0.17 21.92 -7.27
N PHE A 195 0.35 22.20 -8.45
CA PHE A 195 -0.04 23.34 -9.29
C PHE A 195 -1.34 23.10 -10.07
N ALA A 196 -1.76 21.82 -10.19
CA ALA A 196 -2.98 21.47 -10.89
C ALA A 196 -4.22 21.88 -10.10
N LYS A 197 -5.24 22.37 -10.83
CA LYS A 197 -6.58 22.56 -10.27
C LYS A 197 -7.31 21.23 -10.19
N THR A 198 -8.28 21.14 -9.29
CA THR A 198 -9.12 19.95 -9.10
C THR A 198 -9.77 19.47 -10.39
N GLU A 199 -10.19 20.40 -11.26
CA GLU A 199 -10.84 20.13 -12.55
C GLU A 199 -9.90 19.41 -13.55
N GLU A 200 -8.61 19.73 -13.52
CA GLU A 200 -7.57 19.05 -14.31
C GLU A 200 -7.48 17.57 -13.90
N VAL A 201 -7.42 17.32 -12.60
CA VAL A 201 -7.37 15.95 -12.06
C VAL A 201 -8.65 15.17 -12.37
N ILE A 202 -9.82 15.80 -12.21
CA ILE A 202 -11.13 15.20 -12.56
C ILE A 202 -11.17 14.82 -14.05
N ALA A 203 -10.64 15.65 -14.93
CA ALA A 203 -10.62 15.37 -16.36
C ALA A 203 -9.84 14.07 -16.69
N LEU A 204 -8.73 13.82 -16.00
CA LEU A 204 -7.95 12.59 -16.15
C LEU A 204 -8.61 11.41 -15.42
N ALA A 205 -9.13 11.63 -14.21
CA ALA A 205 -9.84 10.62 -13.43
C ALA A 205 -11.02 10.02 -14.19
N LYS A 206 -11.75 10.83 -14.98
CA LYS A 206 -12.81 10.35 -15.88
C LYS A 206 -12.33 9.32 -16.89
N GLU A 207 -11.10 9.44 -17.40
CA GLU A 207 -10.55 8.45 -18.35
C GLU A 207 -10.26 7.11 -17.65
N ALA A 208 -9.78 7.15 -16.39
CA ALA A 208 -9.62 5.93 -15.58
C ALA A 208 -10.98 5.33 -15.20
N GLY A 209 -11.95 6.15 -14.79
CA GLY A 209 -13.30 5.72 -14.41
C GLY A 209 -14.06 5.02 -15.54
N LYS A 210 -14.00 5.54 -16.77
CA LYS A 210 -14.58 4.89 -17.97
C LYS A 210 -14.08 3.46 -18.17
N ARG A 211 -12.86 3.16 -17.70
CA ARG A 211 -12.19 1.87 -17.86
C ARG A 211 -12.21 1.00 -16.59
N GLY A 212 -13.04 1.40 -15.61
CA GLY A 212 -13.23 0.64 -14.37
C GLY A 212 -12.09 0.74 -13.38
N GLY A 213 -11.22 1.74 -13.52
CA GLY A 213 -10.12 2.01 -12.59
C GLY A 213 -10.56 2.66 -11.29
N SER A 214 -9.59 2.85 -10.40
CA SER A 214 -9.73 3.57 -9.12
C SER A 214 -8.90 4.85 -9.12
N TYR A 215 -9.18 5.74 -8.18
CA TYR A 215 -8.39 6.94 -7.90
C TYR A 215 -7.66 6.76 -6.58
N ASP A 216 -6.33 6.86 -6.59
CA ASP A 216 -5.45 6.81 -5.41
C ASP A 216 -4.82 8.19 -5.20
N SER A 217 -4.82 8.70 -3.98
CA SER A 217 -4.35 10.05 -3.72
C SER A 217 -3.57 10.22 -2.42
N HIS A 218 -2.28 10.58 -2.55
CA HIS A 218 -1.66 11.46 -1.58
C HIS A 218 -2.36 12.82 -1.73
N ILE A 219 -3.17 13.18 -0.77
CA ILE A 219 -4.04 14.36 -0.83
C ILE A 219 -3.23 15.67 -0.86
N ARG A 220 -3.86 16.74 -1.32
CA ARG A 220 -3.21 18.05 -1.50
C ARG A 220 -2.60 18.62 -0.24
N ASP A 221 -3.20 18.37 0.91
CA ASP A 221 -2.73 18.86 2.21
C ASP A 221 -3.14 17.90 3.32
N GLU A 222 -2.15 17.35 4.00
CA GLU A 222 -2.36 16.47 5.16
C GLU A 222 -2.29 17.24 6.49
N SER A 223 -2.13 18.58 6.39
CA SER A 223 -1.89 19.50 7.49
C SER A 223 -2.64 20.83 7.28
N SER A 224 -1.91 21.94 7.31
CA SER A 224 -2.39 23.32 7.12
C SER A 224 -1.46 24.12 6.20
N TYR A 225 -0.76 23.44 5.26
CA TYR A 225 0.22 24.09 4.38
C TYR A 225 -0.44 24.97 3.33
N THR A 226 -1.57 24.54 2.76
CA THR A 226 -2.27 25.19 1.66
C THR A 226 -3.78 25.26 1.91
N VAL A 227 -4.54 24.26 1.46
CA VAL A 227 -6.02 24.21 1.58
C VAL A 227 -6.48 23.62 2.93
N GLY A 228 -5.59 22.97 3.65
CA GLY A 228 -5.86 22.29 4.90
C GLY A 228 -6.42 20.87 4.70
N LEU A 229 -6.21 20.03 5.74
CA LEU A 229 -6.57 18.60 5.74
C LEU A 229 -8.02 18.35 5.33
N VAL A 230 -8.96 19.09 5.90
CA VAL A 230 -10.41 18.88 5.68
C VAL A 230 -10.81 19.13 4.23
N ALA A 231 -10.32 20.22 3.63
CA ALA A 231 -10.63 20.54 2.24
C ALA A 231 -9.93 19.57 1.26
N ALA A 232 -8.73 19.09 1.60
CA ALA A 232 -8.02 18.10 0.79
C ALA A 232 -8.71 16.73 0.79
N ILE A 233 -9.31 16.32 1.90
CA ILE A 233 -10.15 15.10 1.95
C ILE A 233 -11.40 15.26 1.10
N ASP A 234 -12.09 16.43 1.19
CA ASP A 234 -13.27 16.71 0.36
C ASP A 234 -12.92 16.74 -1.13
N GLU A 235 -11.76 17.32 -1.49
CA GLU A 235 -11.23 17.30 -2.86
C GLU A 235 -11.04 15.86 -3.38
N ALA A 236 -10.41 14.98 -2.60
CA ALA A 236 -10.19 13.59 -3.01
C ALA A 236 -11.51 12.84 -3.22
N ILE A 237 -12.48 13.02 -2.33
CA ILE A 237 -13.84 12.45 -2.44
C ILE A 237 -14.55 13.03 -3.69
N ARG A 238 -14.45 14.34 -3.92
CA ARG A 238 -15.01 15.02 -5.09
C ARG A 238 -14.44 14.47 -6.40
N ILE A 239 -13.11 14.28 -6.47
CA ILE A 239 -12.45 13.72 -7.67
C ILE A 239 -12.99 12.32 -7.96
N GLY A 240 -13.13 11.47 -6.95
CA GLY A 240 -13.72 10.13 -7.12
C GLY A 240 -15.15 10.20 -7.64
N ARG A 241 -16.00 11.02 -7.01
CA ARG A 241 -17.40 11.20 -7.40
C ARG A 241 -17.57 11.72 -8.82
N GLU A 242 -16.89 12.82 -9.16
CA GLU A 242 -17.03 13.46 -10.48
C GLU A 242 -16.24 12.72 -11.57
N GLY A 243 -15.19 11.96 -11.19
CA GLY A 243 -14.46 11.06 -12.06
C GLY A 243 -15.21 9.76 -12.36
N GLY A 244 -16.25 9.44 -11.56
CA GLY A 244 -17.05 8.21 -11.71
C GLY A 244 -16.32 6.93 -11.32
N LEU A 245 -15.43 6.99 -10.30
CA LEU A 245 -14.60 5.87 -9.86
C LEU A 245 -14.43 5.86 -8.34
N PRO A 246 -14.09 4.69 -7.73
CA PRO A 246 -13.76 4.62 -6.30
C PRO A 246 -12.59 5.54 -5.95
N ALA A 247 -12.67 6.25 -4.82
CA ALA A 247 -11.58 7.05 -4.27
C ALA A 247 -10.87 6.28 -3.16
N HIS A 248 -9.54 6.25 -3.22
CA HIS A 248 -8.69 5.71 -2.18
C HIS A 248 -7.77 6.81 -1.64
N ILE A 249 -7.88 7.09 -0.34
CA ILE A 249 -7.04 8.07 0.33
C ILE A 249 -5.78 7.35 0.80
N SER A 250 -4.66 7.69 0.17
CA SER A 250 -3.35 7.14 0.51
C SER A 250 -2.95 7.52 1.92
N HIS A 251 -2.33 6.58 2.65
CA HIS A 251 -1.70 6.74 3.96
C HIS A 251 -2.37 7.79 4.88
N ILE A 252 -3.70 7.69 5.06
CA ILE A 252 -4.52 8.69 5.79
C ILE A 252 -3.93 9.05 7.14
N LYS A 253 -3.77 10.35 7.38
CA LYS A 253 -3.20 10.89 8.61
C LYS A 253 -3.67 12.33 8.89
N ALA A 254 -3.56 12.76 10.14
CA ALA A 254 -3.59 14.17 10.54
C ALA A 254 -2.15 14.56 10.88
N LEU A 255 -1.49 15.29 9.95
CA LEU A 255 -0.07 15.53 9.97
C LEU A 255 0.28 16.92 10.55
N GLY A 256 0.99 16.93 11.68
CA GLY A 256 1.53 18.16 12.27
C GLY A 256 0.62 18.80 13.32
N VAL A 257 1.19 19.79 13.99
CA VAL A 257 0.62 20.36 15.24
C VAL A 257 -0.73 21.03 15.08
N ASP A 258 -1.05 21.53 13.88
CA ASP A 258 -2.29 22.30 13.65
C ASP A 258 -3.52 21.41 13.43
N VAL A 259 -3.33 20.11 13.12
CA VAL A 259 -4.41 19.20 12.74
C VAL A 259 -4.50 17.93 13.59
N GLN A 260 -3.59 17.74 14.54
CA GLN A 260 -3.70 16.64 15.50
C GLN A 260 -5.04 16.69 16.23
N GLY A 261 -5.67 15.50 16.41
CA GLY A 261 -7.00 15.37 17.00
C GLY A 261 -8.15 15.52 15.99
N GLN A 262 -7.89 15.75 14.70
CA GLN A 262 -8.94 15.89 13.68
C GLN A 262 -9.43 14.56 13.08
N ALA A 263 -8.85 13.41 13.46
CA ALA A 263 -9.31 12.12 12.95
C ALA A 263 -10.82 11.91 13.07
N PRO A 264 -11.52 12.23 14.18
CA PRO A 264 -12.96 12.05 14.27
C PRO A 264 -13.74 12.85 13.21
N LYS A 265 -13.31 14.08 12.91
CA LYS A 265 -13.92 14.93 11.88
C LYS A 265 -13.74 14.33 10.49
N ILE A 266 -12.54 13.87 10.16
CA ILE A 266 -12.23 13.24 8.87
C ILE A 266 -13.01 11.93 8.72
N ILE A 267 -13.07 11.11 9.75
CA ILE A 267 -13.86 9.86 9.77
C ILE A 267 -15.32 10.16 9.46
N ALA A 268 -15.92 11.15 10.13
CA ALA A 268 -17.31 11.53 9.88
C ALA A 268 -17.56 11.98 8.43
N MET A 269 -16.60 12.69 7.80
CA MET A 269 -16.70 13.09 6.39
C MET A 269 -16.68 11.89 5.44
N VAL A 270 -15.75 10.95 5.67
CA VAL A 270 -15.64 9.72 4.86
C VAL A 270 -16.89 8.87 5.03
N GLU A 271 -17.38 8.67 6.27
CA GLU A 271 -18.60 7.92 6.53
C GLU A 271 -19.84 8.57 5.89
N ALA A 272 -19.94 9.90 5.90
CA ALA A 272 -21.01 10.61 5.22
C ALA A 272 -20.97 10.41 3.69
N ALA A 273 -19.78 10.40 3.08
CA ALA A 273 -19.62 10.10 1.66
C ALA A 273 -20.03 8.64 1.36
N ARG A 274 -19.58 7.69 2.16
CA ARG A 274 -19.95 6.28 2.04
C ARG A 274 -21.45 6.04 2.21
N ALA A 275 -22.09 6.75 3.14
CA ALA A 275 -23.56 6.70 3.35
C ALA A 275 -24.34 7.20 2.12
N ARG A 276 -23.75 8.10 1.30
CA ARG A 276 -24.31 8.52 0.00
C ARG A 276 -24.07 7.50 -1.12
N GLY A 277 -23.41 6.37 -0.85
CA GLY A 277 -23.06 5.33 -1.83
C GLY A 277 -21.72 5.57 -2.56
N GLU A 278 -20.94 6.58 -2.17
CA GLU A 278 -19.62 6.82 -2.73
C GLU A 278 -18.64 5.75 -2.20
N LYS A 279 -17.83 5.17 -3.09
CA LYS A 279 -16.85 4.15 -2.72
C LYS A 279 -15.57 4.84 -2.26
N VAL A 280 -15.45 5.11 -0.97
CA VAL A 280 -14.28 5.75 -0.37
C VAL A 280 -13.60 4.76 0.57
N THR A 281 -12.28 4.57 0.40
CA THR A 281 -11.41 3.75 1.25
C THR A 281 -10.12 4.51 1.53
N ALA A 282 -9.29 3.98 2.45
CA ALA A 282 -7.97 4.52 2.72
C ALA A 282 -7.00 3.40 3.11
N ASN A 283 -5.71 3.68 3.06
CA ASN A 283 -4.69 2.87 3.72
C ASN A 283 -3.98 3.67 4.81
N GLN A 284 -3.25 3.00 5.69
CA GLN A 284 -2.51 3.62 6.78
C GLN A 284 -1.33 2.77 7.20
N TYR A 285 -0.19 3.41 7.48
CA TYR A 285 0.95 2.78 8.16
C TYR A 285 0.92 3.04 9.68
N PRO A 286 1.44 2.10 10.51
CA PRO A 286 1.33 2.16 11.97
C PRO A 286 2.55 2.85 12.62
N TRP A 287 2.95 4.02 12.14
CA TRP A 287 4.12 4.77 12.59
C TRP A 287 3.76 6.21 12.89
N SER A 288 4.29 6.77 13.99
CA SER A 288 4.02 8.14 14.42
C SER A 288 4.82 9.21 13.67
N ALA A 289 5.73 8.80 12.80
CA ALA A 289 6.45 9.72 11.94
C ALA A 289 6.10 9.52 10.47
N SER A 290 6.06 10.61 9.71
CA SER A 290 5.93 10.63 8.25
C SER A 290 7.32 10.67 7.59
N GLY A 291 7.39 10.29 6.30
CA GLY A 291 8.62 10.37 5.51
C GLY A 291 8.38 11.09 4.19
N THR A 292 9.26 12.04 3.84
CA THR A 292 9.29 12.74 2.56
C THR A 292 10.66 13.42 2.38
N SER A 293 10.86 14.22 1.30
CA SER A 293 12.11 14.96 1.11
C SER A 293 12.17 16.23 1.97
N LEU A 294 13.38 16.77 2.16
CA LEU A 294 13.60 18.00 2.91
C LEU A 294 12.96 19.21 2.20
N VAL A 295 13.02 19.25 0.86
CA VAL A 295 12.35 20.28 0.06
C VAL A 295 10.84 20.22 0.26
N ALA A 296 10.23 19.06 0.10
CA ALA A 296 8.79 18.88 0.30
C ALA A 296 8.35 19.17 1.75
N SER A 297 9.25 18.94 2.72
CA SER A 297 8.99 19.23 4.13
C SER A 297 8.92 20.71 4.46
N LEU A 298 9.84 21.52 3.92
CA LEU A 298 10.11 22.87 4.42
C LEU A 298 9.95 23.98 3.39
N VAL A 299 10.20 23.72 2.09
CA VAL A 299 10.19 24.77 1.09
C VAL A 299 8.76 25.13 0.71
N PRO A 300 8.37 26.42 0.79
CA PRO A 300 7.05 26.86 0.37
C PRO A 300 6.75 26.51 -1.10
N LEU A 301 5.51 26.10 -1.39
CA LEU A 301 5.09 25.63 -2.72
C LEU A 301 5.41 26.62 -3.85
N TRP A 302 5.21 27.93 -3.63
CA TRP A 302 5.51 28.96 -4.63
C TRP A 302 7.00 28.96 -5.06
N ALA A 303 7.90 28.52 -4.19
CA ALA A 303 9.33 28.50 -4.46
C ALA A 303 9.78 27.26 -5.26
N GLN A 304 8.91 26.26 -5.43
CA GLN A 304 9.20 25.03 -6.15
C GLN A 304 8.83 25.09 -7.64
N ASP A 305 8.21 26.19 -8.10
CA ASP A 305 7.89 26.46 -9.49
C ASP A 305 9.15 26.46 -10.37
N GLY A 306 9.15 25.70 -11.47
CA GLY A 306 10.31 25.51 -12.36
C GLY A 306 11.38 24.58 -11.82
N GLY A 307 11.04 23.78 -10.79
CA GLY A 307 11.87 22.70 -10.25
C GLY A 307 13.12 23.14 -9.49
N ARG A 308 14.01 22.18 -9.24
CA ARG A 308 15.22 22.40 -8.42
C ARG A 308 16.16 23.51 -8.95
N PRO A 309 16.44 23.65 -10.26
CA PRO A 309 17.32 24.73 -10.75
C PRO A 309 16.76 26.12 -10.43
N ALA A 310 15.46 26.31 -10.54
CA ALA A 310 14.79 27.56 -10.22
C ALA A 310 14.76 27.82 -8.70
N LEU A 311 14.54 26.78 -7.88
CA LEU A 311 14.60 26.88 -6.43
C LEU A 311 15.97 27.35 -5.95
N LEU A 312 17.07 26.78 -6.46
CA LEU A 312 18.42 27.18 -6.06
C LEU A 312 18.71 28.64 -6.39
N LYS A 313 18.25 29.16 -7.55
CA LYS A 313 18.34 30.58 -7.89
C LYS A 313 17.54 31.47 -6.93
N ARG A 314 16.36 31.02 -6.49
CA ARG A 314 15.53 31.74 -5.49
C ARG A 314 16.18 31.82 -4.12
N PHE A 315 16.97 30.83 -3.74
CA PHE A 315 17.78 30.90 -2.51
C PHE A 315 18.90 31.96 -2.58
N ASP A 316 19.34 32.34 -3.78
CA ASP A 316 20.37 33.38 -4.01
C ASP A 316 19.80 34.78 -4.24
N ASP A 317 18.47 34.91 -4.36
CA ASP A 317 17.79 36.17 -4.61
C ASP A 317 17.50 36.93 -3.29
N PRO A 318 18.20 38.06 -3.03
CA PRO A 318 17.97 38.84 -1.82
C PRO A 318 16.54 39.37 -1.67
N ALA A 319 15.84 39.62 -2.80
CA ALA A 319 14.47 40.12 -2.78
C ALA A 319 13.47 39.06 -2.28
N LEU A 320 13.83 37.79 -2.35
CA LEU A 320 12.99 36.66 -1.91
C LEU A 320 13.41 36.10 -0.52
N ALA A 321 14.57 36.53 0.00
CA ALA A 321 15.17 35.93 1.20
C ALA A 321 14.23 35.95 2.42
N GLU A 322 13.63 37.10 2.74
CA GLU A 322 12.71 37.24 3.88
C GLU A 322 11.47 36.37 3.71
N LYS A 323 10.83 36.39 2.53
CA LYS A 323 9.65 35.60 2.22
C LYS A 323 9.93 34.09 2.28
N MET A 324 11.09 33.68 1.75
CA MET A 324 11.55 32.29 1.79
C MET A 324 11.76 31.83 3.23
N HIS A 325 12.52 32.58 4.01
CA HIS A 325 12.83 32.26 5.39
C HIS A 325 11.56 32.18 6.24
N ALA A 326 10.67 33.16 6.16
CA ALA A 326 9.40 33.16 6.89
C ALA A 326 8.51 31.95 6.53
N GLY A 327 8.42 31.60 5.26
CA GLY A 327 7.68 30.42 4.81
C GLY A 327 8.28 29.11 5.32
N MET A 328 9.60 28.97 5.31
CA MET A 328 10.29 27.78 5.81
C MET A 328 10.19 27.66 7.34
N VAL A 329 10.27 28.77 8.09
CA VAL A 329 10.05 28.81 9.55
C VAL A 329 8.65 28.31 9.87
N GLU A 330 7.64 28.78 9.15
CA GLU A 330 6.25 28.36 9.38
C GLU A 330 6.03 26.87 9.04
N ASN A 331 6.60 26.37 7.93
CA ASN A 331 6.52 24.97 7.59
C ASN A 331 7.23 24.08 8.62
N LEU A 332 8.39 24.54 9.15
CA LEU A 332 9.10 23.83 10.22
C LEU A 332 8.27 23.79 11.52
N ARG A 333 7.59 24.89 11.88
CA ARG A 333 6.66 24.96 13.02
C ARG A 333 5.53 23.93 12.86
N LYS A 334 4.90 23.87 11.68
CA LYS A 334 3.82 22.91 11.37
C LYS A 334 4.25 21.46 11.52
N ARG A 335 5.54 21.18 11.27
CA ARG A 335 6.11 19.84 11.48
C ARG A 335 6.52 19.53 12.92
N GLY A 336 6.40 20.50 13.83
CA GLY A 336 6.70 20.33 15.27
C GLY A 336 8.10 20.77 15.68
N GLY A 337 8.93 21.31 14.76
CA GLY A 337 10.26 21.85 15.03
C GLY A 337 11.42 21.02 14.47
N ALA A 338 12.62 21.59 14.59
CA ALA A 338 13.84 20.99 14.02
C ALA A 338 14.30 19.72 14.75
N ASP A 339 13.97 19.59 16.03
CA ASP A 339 14.20 18.41 16.85
C ASP A 339 13.26 17.23 16.53
N LYS A 340 12.25 17.45 15.68
CA LYS A 340 11.33 16.44 15.16
C LYS A 340 11.62 16.03 13.73
N LEU A 341 12.66 16.59 13.10
CA LEU A 341 13.00 16.33 11.70
C LEU A 341 14.34 15.60 11.61
N LEU A 342 14.29 14.29 11.37
CA LEU A 342 15.45 13.40 11.19
C LEU A 342 15.81 13.29 9.72
N ILE A 343 17.04 13.61 9.34
CA ILE A 343 17.58 13.40 7.98
C ILE A 343 17.99 11.92 7.85
N VAL A 344 17.49 11.22 6.83
CA VAL A 344 17.73 9.77 6.70
C VAL A 344 18.63 9.39 5.52
N GLU A 345 19.08 10.39 4.73
CA GLU A 345 19.94 10.20 3.57
C GLU A 345 21.03 11.26 3.47
N GLY A 346 22.03 11.02 2.62
CA GLY A 346 23.07 11.98 2.29
C GLY A 346 24.08 12.25 3.40
N LYS A 347 24.74 13.42 3.33
CA LYS A 347 25.87 13.81 4.23
C LYS A 347 25.50 13.81 5.71
N TYR A 348 24.26 14.21 6.02
CA TYR A 348 23.79 14.36 7.42
C TYR A 348 22.86 13.22 7.85
N LYS A 349 22.98 12.06 7.21
CA LYS A 349 22.19 10.87 7.56
C LYS A 349 22.25 10.56 9.06
N ASN A 350 21.10 10.20 9.63
CA ASN A 350 20.87 9.90 11.04
C ASN A 350 21.11 11.10 11.99
N ARG A 351 20.94 12.33 11.47
CA ARG A 351 21.03 13.55 12.28
C ARG A 351 19.69 14.31 12.27
N TYR A 352 19.28 14.80 13.41
CA TYR A 352 18.17 15.75 13.51
C TYR A 352 18.59 17.12 13.00
N LEU A 353 17.66 17.87 12.41
CA LEU A 353 17.96 19.17 11.82
C LEU A 353 18.49 20.19 12.83
N ASP A 354 18.03 20.16 14.09
CA ASP A 354 18.57 21.02 15.16
C ASP A 354 20.03 20.73 15.47
N ALA A 355 20.43 19.45 15.42
CA ALA A 355 21.82 19.05 15.62
C ALA A 355 22.71 19.48 14.45
N VAL A 356 22.20 19.41 13.22
CA VAL A 356 22.90 19.92 12.02
C VAL A 356 23.04 21.45 12.09
N ALA A 357 22.00 22.15 12.52
CA ALA A 357 22.02 23.60 12.69
C ALA A 357 23.09 24.03 13.72
N LYS A 358 23.19 23.35 14.84
CA LYS A 358 24.24 23.59 15.86
C LYS A 358 25.64 23.33 15.30
N GLU A 359 25.86 22.24 14.58
CA GLU A 359 27.15 21.92 13.95
C GLU A 359 27.59 23.00 12.96
N LEU A 360 26.65 23.51 12.16
CA LEU A 360 26.91 24.53 11.16
C LEU A 360 26.95 25.95 11.74
N ASN A 361 26.59 26.14 13.00
CA ASN A 361 26.39 27.43 13.65
C ASN A 361 25.41 28.33 12.87
N LEU A 362 24.30 27.73 12.45
CA LEU A 362 23.24 28.38 11.65
C LEU A 362 21.88 28.26 12.35
N SER A 363 20.91 29.07 11.91
CA SER A 363 19.51 28.80 12.27
C SER A 363 19.04 27.47 11.65
N PRO A 364 18.02 26.81 12.21
CA PRO A 364 17.49 25.58 11.61
C PRO A 364 17.08 25.72 10.13
N VAL A 365 16.52 26.86 9.75
CA VAL A 365 16.12 27.14 8.35
C VAL A 365 17.33 27.35 7.45
N ASP A 366 18.34 28.10 7.90
CA ASP A 366 19.57 28.28 7.13
C ASP A 366 20.36 26.98 6.98
N ALA A 367 20.35 26.14 8.02
CA ALA A 367 20.91 24.79 7.94
C ALA A 367 20.16 23.91 6.94
N ALA A 368 18.82 23.98 6.91
CA ALA A 368 18.03 23.28 5.91
C ALA A 368 18.35 23.75 4.49
N ILE A 369 18.46 25.07 4.25
CA ILE A 369 18.88 25.63 2.95
C ILE A 369 20.28 25.12 2.58
N ALA A 370 21.23 25.12 3.51
CA ALA A 370 22.58 24.60 3.27
C ALA A 370 22.57 23.10 2.88
N VAL A 371 21.74 22.29 3.52
CA VAL A 371 21.56 20.87 3.18
C VAL A 371 20.91 20.72 1.79
N ILE A 372 19.83 21.47 1.50
CA ILE A 372 19.12 21.44 0.21
C ILE A 372 20.06 21.84 -0.95
N ARG A 373 21.01 22.76 -0.73
CA ARG A 373 22.00 23.14 -1.76
C ARG A 373 22.90 21.96 -2.16
N ILE A 374 23.20 21.04 -1.22
CA ILE A 374 23.99 19.84 -1.50
C ILE A 374 23.13 18.77 -2.17
N GLY A 375 21.89 18.59 -1.73
CA GLY A 375 20.95 17.58 -2.23
C GLY A 375 19.57 17.76 -1.59
N ASP A 376 18.60 16.90 -1.99
CA ASP A 376 17.28 16.85 -1.38
C ASP A 376 17.11 15.51 -0.63
N PRO A 377 17.70 15.37 0.57
CA PRO A 377 17.67 14.10 1.29
C PRO A 377 16.28 13.77 1.80
N GLY A 378 16.01 12.47 1.89
CA GLY A 378 14.85 11.97 2.63
C GLY A 378 14.89 12.40 4.10
N THR A 379 13.73 12.69 4.64
CA THR A 379 13.52 13.08 6.04
C THR A 379 12.37 12.30 6.67
N VAL A 380 12.46 12.09 7.98
CA VAL A 380 11.42 11.52 8.83
C VAL A 380 10.98 12.58 9.83
N SER A 381 9.70 12.90 9.85
CA SER A 381 9.12 13.92 10.72
C SER A 381 8.22 13.28 11.78
N PHE A 382 8.53 13.46 13.07
CA PHE A 382 7.76 12.96 14.21
C PHE A 382 6.56 13.88 14.48
N ASN A 383 5.49 13.73 13.73
CA ASN A 383 4.40 14.71 13.62
C ASN A 383 2.99 14.12 13.59
N GLN A 384 2.81 12.83 13.92
CA GLN A 384 1.51 12.19 14.01
C GLN A 384 1.16 11.80 15.46
N SER A 385 -0.12 11.92 15.81
CA SER A 385 -0.68 11.52 17.10
C SER A 385 -1.04 10.03 17.09
N GLU A 386 -0.64 9.29 18.11
CA GLU A 386 -1.05 7.89 18.32
C GLU A 386 -2.59 7.77 18.45
N THR A 387 -3.26 8.79 19.00
CA THR A 387 -4.73 8.83 19.11
C THR A 387 -5.39 8.87 17.73
N ASP A 388 -4.90 9.73 16.83
CA ASP A 388 -5.42 9.81 15.46
C ASP A 388 -5.12 8.53 14.68
N ILE A 389 -3.90 7.97 14.84
CA ILE A 389 -3.51 6.69 14.22
C ILE A 389 -4.48 5.59 14.64
N ALA A 390 -4.77 5.45 15.94
CA ALA A 390 -5.70 4.45 16.46
C ALA A 390 -7.12 4.67 15.96
N ALA A 391 -7.60 5.92 15.93
CA ALA A 391 -8.94 6.27 15.46
C ALA A 391 -9.15 5.89 13.99
N PHE A 392 -8.22 6.23 13.10
CA PHE A 392 -8.27 5.81 11.69
C PHE A 392 -8.16 4.30 11.55
N MET A 393 -7.23 3.67 12.28
CA MET A 393 -7.00 2.21 12.23
C MET A 393 -8.24 1.40 12.59
N GLN A 394 -9.12 1.90 13.43
CA GLN A 394 -10.36 1.23 13.82
C GLN A 394 -11.41 1.21 12.69
N GLN A 395 -11.28 2.06 11.67
CA GLN A 395 -12.30 2.15 10.63
C GLN A 395 -12.27 0.94 9.68
N PRO A 396 -13.45 0.38 9.31
CA PRO A 396 -13.53 -0.83 8.48
C PRO A 396 -13.05 -0.64 7.03
N TRP A 397 -12.96 0.60 6.59
CA TRP A 397 -12.52 0.99 5.24
C TRP A 397 -11.03 1.38 5.18
N VAL A 398 -10.27 1.26 6.30
CA VAL A 398 -8.84 1.57 6.35
C VAL A 398 -8.01 0.29 6.27
N MET A 399 -7.26 0.16 5.20
CA MET A 399 -6.36 -0.95 4.91
C MET A 399 -5.01 -0.78 5.63
N THR A 400 -4.25 -1.86 5.72
CA THR A 400 -2.83 -1.77 6.06
C THR A 400 -2.05 -1.41 4.81
N GLY A 401 -1.30 -0.31 4.85
CA GLY A 401 -0.31 0.06 3.85
C GLY A 401 1.00 0.38 4.53
N SER A 402 2.12 0.28 3.83
CA SER A 402 3.43 0.63 4.39
C SER A 402 3.87 2.04 4.04
N ASP A 403 3.47 2.56 2.89
CA ASP A 403 4.04 3.77 2.30
C ASP A 403 5.58 3.66 2.22
N ALA A 404 6.03 2.44 1.83
CA ALA A 404 7.44 2.03 1.88
C ALA A 404 8.33 2.95 1.04
N SER A 405 9.20 3.70 1.72
CA SER A 405 10.21 4.56 1.11
C SER A 405 11.51 4.52 1.91
N GLY A 406 12.64 4.73 1.27
CA GLY A 406 13.98 4.58 1.86
C GLY A 406 14.18 5.34 3.18
N GLY A 407 15.03 4.79 4.04
CA GLY A 407 15.43 5.43 5.30
C GLY A 407 14.38 5.41 6.43
N HIS A 408 13.15 4.91 6.18
CA HIS A 408 12.10 4.83 7.18
C HIS A 408 11.84 3.36 7.59
N PRO A 409 11.64 3.04 8.88
CA PRO A 409 11.38 1.66 9.33
C PRO A 409 10.08 1.05 8.77
N ARG A 410 9.20 1.85 8.19
CA ARG A 410 7.93 1.41 7.60
C ARG A 410 8.09 0.41 6.45
N VAL A 411 9.23 0.40 5.76
CA VAL A 411 9.59 -0.58 4.73
C VAL A 411 9.67 -1.99 5.31
N TYR A 412 10.31 -2.11 6.48
CA TYR A 412 10.70 -3.39 7.07
C TYR A 412 9.77 -3.89 8.15
N GLY A 413 8.86 -3.03 8.65
CA GLY A 413 8.13 -3.36 9.87
C GLY A 413 6.65 -3.02 9.91
N SER A 414 6.01 -2.41 8.90
CA SER A 414 4.64 -1.90 9.02
C SER A 414 3.61 -2.97 9.36
N PHE A 415 3.60 -4.10 8.66
CA PHE A 415 2.64 -5.17 8.92
C PHE A 415 2.90 -5.84 10.28
N ALA A 416 4.16 -6.14 10.56
CA ALA A 416 4.56 -6.76 11.82
C ALA A 416 4.31 -5.83 13.03
N ARG A 417 4.59 -4.50 12.91
CA ARG A 417 4.30 -3.52 13.95
C ARG A 417 2.79 -3.35 14.18
N LYS A 418 1.98 -3.34 13.11
CA LYS A 418 0.53 -3.24 13.25
C LYS A 418 -0.02 -4.41 14.07
N TYR A 419 0.51 -5.62 13.86
CA TYR A 419 0.17 -6.77 14.66
C TYR A 419 0.69 -6.62 16.10
N ASP A 420 2.00 -6.46 16.29
CA ASP A 420 2.62 -6.51 17.62
C ASP A 420 2.13 -5.38 18.54
N LYS A 421 2.09 -4.14 18.04
CA LYS A 421 1.63 -2.99 18.82
C LYS A 421 0.10 -2.94 18.93
N TYR A 422 -0.63 -2.90 17.81
CA TYR A 422 -2.05 -2.51 17.82
C TYR A 422 -3.02 -3.70 17.95
N VAL A 423 -2.57 -4.93 17.68
CA VAL A 423 -3.37 -6.14 17.96
C VAL A 423 -3.01 -6.75 19.30
N LYS A 424 -1.72 -7.04 19.52
CA LYS A 424 -1.25 -7.84 20.65
C LYS A 424 -1.06 -7.02 21.92
N THR A 425 -0.54 -5.79 21.83
CA THR A 425 -0.20 -4.96 23.00
C THR A 425 -1.32 -3.99 23.34
N ASP A 426 -1.71 -3.11 22.41
CA ASP A 426 -2.64 -2.00 22.67
C ASP A 426 -4.11 -2.40 22.47
N HIS A 427 -4.39 -3.55 21.84
CA HIS A 427 -5.74 -4.07 21.57
C HIS A 427 -6.66 -3.09 20.82
N VAL A 428 -6.11 -2.26 19.94
CA VAL A 428 -6.87 -1.27 19.14
C VAL A 428 -7.77 -1.96 18.11
N ILE A 429 -7.28 -3.06 17.51
CA ILE A 429 -8.02 -3.90 16.56
C ILE A 429 -7.79 -5.38 16.91
N THR A 430 -8.71 -6.24 16.47
CA THR A 430 -8.58 -7.69 16.64
C THR A 430 -7.64 -8.29 15.59
N LEU A 431 -7.11 -9.51 15.86
CA LEU A 431 -6.32 -10.26 14.88
C LEU A 431 -7.09 -10.50 13.56
N ARG A 432 -8.39 -10.79 13.65
CA ARG A 432 -9.24 -10.96 12.48
C ARG A 432 -9.29 -9.69 11.65
N GLN A 433 -9.53 -8.54 12.26
CA GLN A 433 -9.53 -7.24 11.58
C GLN A 433 -8.17 -6.91 10.96
N PHE A 434 -7.06 -7.23 11.65
CA PHE A 434 -5.72 -7.07 11.10
C PHE A 434 -5.54 -7.86 9.80
N ILE A 435 -5.91 -9.15 9.80
CA ILE A 435 -5.76 -10.02 8.63
C ILE A 435 -6.66 -9.53 7.48
N GLU A 436 -7.95 -9.27 7.74
CA GLU A 436 -8.89 -8.76 6.74
C GLU A 436 -8.39 -7.47 6.09
N ARG A 437 -7.90 -6.51 6.89
CA ARG A 437 -7.40 -5.21 6.41
C ARG A 437 -6.02 -5.28 5.77
N SER A 438 -5.29 -6.35 6.01
CA SER A 438 -3.97 -6.60 5.40
C SER A 438 -4.05 -7.51 4.17
N SER A 439 -5.24 -8.03 3.80
CA SER A 439 -5.40 -8.97 2.68
C SER A 439 -6.70 -8.78 1.91
N SER A 440 -7.82 -9.32 2.40
CA SER A 440 -9.08 -9.39 1.66
C SER A 440 -9.68 -8.02 1.35
N LEU A 441 -9.66 -7.06 2.30
CA LEU A 441 -10.19 -5.72 2.06
C LEU A 441 -9.50 -5.04 0.86
N THR A 442 -8.18 -5.17 0.74
CA THR A 442 -7.41 -4.63 -0.39
C THR A 442 -7.75 -5.37 -1.68
N ALA A 443 -7.77 -6.72 -1.64
CA ALA A 443 -8.08 -7.53 -2.83
C ALA A 443 -9.48 -7.23 -3.38
N ASP A 444 -10.48 -7.15 -2.50
CA ASP A 444 -11.87 -6.90 -2.88
C ASP A 444 -12.08 -5.47 -3.40
N THR A 445 -11.42 -4.48 -2.77
CA THR A 445 -11.51 -3.07 -3.17
C THR A 445 -10.94 -2.85 -4.57
N PHE A 446 -9.81 -3.45 -4.90
CA PHE A 446 -9.11 -3.24 -6.17
C PHE A 446 -9.33 -4.38 -7.19
N GLY A 447 -10.24 -5.32 -6.90
CA GLY A 447 -10.65 -6.36 -7.82
C GLY A 447 -9.56 -7.38 -8.15
N LEU A 448 -8.67 -7.71 -7.20
CA LEU A 448 -7.62 -8.73 -7.38
C LEU A 448 -8.24 -10.13 -7.36
N THR A 449 -8.74 -10.56 -8.49
CA THR A 449 -9.47 -11.83 -8.62
C THR A 449 -8.65 -13.02 -8.14
N GLY A 450 -9.23 -13.80 -7.21
CA GLY A 450 -8.63 -15.02 -6.68
C GLY A 450 -7.50 -14.78 -5.66
N ARG A 451 -7.32 -13.56 -5.14
CA ARG A 451 -6.31 -13.24 -4.14
C ARG A 451 -6.92 -12.66 -2.86
N GLY A 452 -6.15 -12.56 -1.78
CA GLY A 452 -6.56 -11.98 -0.51
C GLY A 452 -7.47 -12.88 0.35
N HIS A 453 -7.82 -14.06 -0.14
CA HIS A 453 -8.66 -15.04 0.57
C HIS A 453 -8.08 -16.44 0.50
N LEU A 454 -8.19 -17.21 1.61
CA LEU A 454 -7.92 -18.65 1.58
C LEU A 454 -9.22 -19.40 1.26
N ARG A 455 -9.36 -19.82 0.02
CA ARG A 455 -10.49 -20.65 -0.45
C ARG A 455 -10.06 -21.52 -1.62
N SER A 456 -10.79 -22.60 -1.86
CA SER A 456 -10.55 -23.46 -3.05
C SER A 456 -10.67 -22.63 -4.33
N GLY A 457 -9.74 -22.84 -5.26
CA GLY A 457 -9.63 -22.12 -6.53
C GLY A 457 -8.92 -20.74 -6.43
N ALA A 458 -8.57 -20.26 -5.24
CA ALA A 458 -7.75 -19.04 -5.10
C ALA A 458 -6.26 -19.33 -5.41
N PHE A 459 -5.53 -18.31 -5.84
CA PHE A 459 -4.07 -18.40 -5.92
C PHE A 459 -3.48 -18.67 -4.54
N ALA A 460 -2.45 -19.50 -4.52
CA ALA A 460 -1.80 -19.90 -3.29
C ALA A 460 -0.77 -18.85 -2.83
N ASP A 461 -1.27 -17.71 -2.37
CA ASP A 461 -0.53 -16.69 -1.63
C ASP A 461 -0.89 -16.85 -0.15
N VAL A 462 0.04 -17.37 0.65
CA VAL A 462 -0.23 -17.76 2.04
C VAL A 462 0.92 -17.30 2.95
N VAL A 463 0.59 -16.76 4.11
CA VAL A 463 1.54 -16.51 5.19
C VAL A 463 1.25 -17.40 6.38
N VAL A 464 2.31 -17.97 6.95
CA VAL A 464 2.30 -18.72 8.23
C VAL A 464 3.23 -17.98 9.20
N PHE A 465 2.71 -17.53 10.32
CA PHE A 465 3.51 -16.82 11.32
C PHE A 465 3.21 -17.28 12.75
N ASP A 466 4.22 -17.17 13.60
CA ASP A 466 4.08 -17.44 15.04
C ASP A 466 3.51 -16.21 15.74
N PRO A 467 2.29 -16.28 16.31
CA PRO A 467 1.66 -15.15 16.99
C PRO A 467 2.42 -14.64 18.22
N LYS A 468 3.33 -15.45 18.77
CA LYS A 468 4.13 -15.07 19.94
C LYS A 468 5.31 -14.19 19.56
N THR A 469 5.91 -14.44 18.39
CA THR A 469 7.18 -13.83 17.96
C THR A 469 7.06 -12.90 16.76
N TYR A 470 5.87 -12.83 16.10
CA TYR A 470 5.67 -11.94 14.96
C TYR A 470 5.69 -10.49 15.41
N ALA A 471 6.75 -9.77 15.07
CA ALA A 471 7.02 -8.41 15.49
C ALA A 471 7.95 -7.67 14.54
N SER A 472 7.87 -6.33 14.51
CA SER A 472 8.86 -5.47 13.87
C SER A 472 10.13 -5.42 14.70
N ARG A 473 11.29 -5.46 14.02
CA ARG A 473 12.61 -5.16 14.59
C ARG A 473 13.13 -3.81 14.14
N ALA A 474 12.55 -3.25 13.08
CA ALA A 474 12.97 -1.98 12.52
C ALA A 474 12.67 -0.83 13.50
N THR A 475 13.64 0.09 13.65
CA THR A 475 13.53 1.33 14.42
C THR A 475 13.90 2.52 13.53
N TYR A 476 13.74 3.73 14.02
CA TYR A 476 14.14 4.92 13.25
C TYR A 476 15.67 5.06 13.16
N GLU A 477 16.40 4.52 14.14
CA GLU A 477 17.87 4.51 14.19
C GLU A 477 18.44 3.39 13.31
N ASP A 478 17.76 2.25 13.24
CA ASP A 478 18.12 1.10 12.41
C ASP A 478 16.90 0.59 11.62
N PRO A 479 16.54 1.27 10.53
CA PRO A 479 15.30 1.02 9.80
C PRO A 479 15.32 -0.25 8.95
N ALA A 480 16.49 -0.82 8.65
CA ALA A 480 16.63 -1.91 7.68
C ALA A 480 16.58 -3.32 8.30
N GLN A 481 16.03 -3.46 9.50
CA GLN A 481 15.91 -4.75 10.17
C GLN A 481 14.68 -5.54 9.71
N LEU A 482 14.88 -6.76 9.22
CA LEU A 482 13.80 -7.68 8.83
C LEU A 482 12.92 -8.03 10.04
N ALA A 483 11.62 -8.13 9.82
CA ALA A 483 10.66 -8.55 10.83
C ALA A 483 10.92 -10.00 11.30
N ALA A 484 10.49 -10.30 12.52
CA ALA A 484 10.57 -11.63 13.12
C ALA A 484 9.23 -12.37 13.04
N GLY A 485 9.25 -13.69 13.24
CA GLY A 485 8.07 -14.52 13.51
C GLY A 485 7.36 -15.08 12.29
N VAL A 486 7.64 -14.62 11.07
CA VAL A 486 7.18 -15.28 9.84
C VAL A 486 7.93 -16.62 9.70
N GLN A 487 7.18 -17.70 9.57
CA GLN A 487 7.74 -19.05 9.40
C GLN A 487 7.74 -19.50 7.95
N THR A 488 6.63 -19.25 7.24
CA THR A 488 6.50 -19.62 5.83
C THR A 488 5.74 -18.55 5.07
N VAL A 489 6.22 -18.24 3.87
CA VAL A 489 5.45 -17.48 2.87
C VAL A 489 5.41 -18.27 1.59
N VAL A 490 4.22 -18.43 1.05
CA VAL A 490 3.97 -19.04 -0.25
C VAL A 490 3.48 -17.94 -1.19
N VAL A 491 4.10 -17.82 -2.35
CA VAL A 491 3.70 -16.89 -3.42
C VAL A 491 3.39 -17.70 -4.67
N ASN A 492 2.16 -17.63 -5.18
CA ASN A 492 1.72 -18.42 -6.32
C ASN A 492 2.10 -19.91 -6.21
N GLY A 493 1.92 -20.51 -5.02
CA GLY A 493 2.21 -21.91 -4.74
C GLY A 493 3.70 -22.24 -4.47
N VAL A 494 4.61 -21.30 -4.64
CA VAL A 494 6.05 -21.48 -4.39
C VAL A 494 6.42 -20.98 -3.00
N VAL A 495 7.11 -21.79 -2.23
CA VAL A 495 7.61 -21.41 -0.90
C VAL A 495 8.76 -20.42 -1.06
N ALA A 496 8.52 -19.14 -0.76
CA ALA A 496 9.48 -18.04 -0.84
C ALA A 496 10.23 -17.82 0.48
N VAL A 497 9.55 -18.07 1.62
CA VAL A 497 10.18 -18.11 2.95
C VAL A 497 9.90 -19.47 3.57
N ASP A 498 10.91 -20.11 4.12
CA ASP A 498 10.85 -21.44 4.75
C ASP A 498 11.57 -21.42 6.08
N LYS A 499 10.87 -21.80 7.15
CA LYS A 499 11.41 -21.79 8.54
C LYS A 499 12.06 -20.45 8.91
N GLY A 500 11.44 -19.35 8.49
CA GLY A 500 11.91 -18.01 8.78
C GLY A 500 13.11 -17.52 7.94
N ALA A 501 13.48 -18.24 6.89
CA ALA A 501 14.58 -17.88 6.00
C ALA A 501 14.12 -17.76 4.53
N MET A 502 14.68 -16.80 3.80
CA MET A 502 14.46 -16.63 2.36
C MET A 502 14.97 -17.85 1.59
N THR A 503 14.16 -18.38 0.67
CA THR A 503 14.58 -19.53 -0.20
C THR A 503 15.31 -19.10 -1.46
N GLY A 504 15.32 -17.79 -1.78
CA GLY A 504 15.87 -17.26 -3.03
C GLY A 504 14.98 -17.47 -4.27
N LYS A 505 13.79 -18.07 -4.10
CA LYS A 505 12.86 -18.31 -5.22
C LYS A 505 12.04 -17.06 -5.53
N ALA A 506 12.00 -16.69 -6.81
CA ALA A 506 11.21 -15.61 -7.35
C ALA A 506 9.95 -16.19 -8.02
N ALA A 507 8.77 -15.96 -7.43
CA ALA A 507 7.51 -16.51 -7.90
C ALA A 507 6.42 -15.44 -8.07
N GLY A 508 6.77 -14.16 -7.89
CA GLY A 508 5.87 -13.02 -8.07
C GLY A 508 5.48 -12.83 -9.52
N ARG A 509 4.33 -12.19 -9.71
CA ARG A 509 3.76 -11.89 -11.03
C ARG A 509 3.28 -10.46 -11.09
N ALA A 510 3.37 -9.84 -12.27
CA ALA A 510 2.64 -8.62 -12.56
C ALA A 510 1.14 -8.91 -12.66
N LEU A 511 0.32 -8.09 -12.02
CA LEU A 511 -1.13 -8.22 -11.96
C LEU A 511 -1.76 -7.08 -12.75
N ALA A 512 -2.20 -7.36 -13.97
CA ALA A 512 -2.88 -6.38 -14.81
C ALA A 512 -4.35 -6.23 -14.40
N HIS A 513 -4.81 -5.00 -14.24
CA HIS A 513 -6.23 -4.68 -14.16
C HIS A 513 -6.92 -5.02 -15.50
N LYS A 514 -8.15 -5.50 -15.42
CA LYS A 514 -8.98 -5.77 -16.62
C LYS A 514 -9.90 -4.57 -16.85
N PRO A 515 -9.68 -3.79 -17.91
CA PRO A 515 -10.53 -2.65 -18.20
C PRO A 515 -11.97 -3.07 -18.53
N THR A 516 -12.90 -2.15 -18.35
CA THR A 516 -14.32 -2.36 -18.73
C THR A 516 -14.42 -2.80 -20.18
N ALA A 517 -15.21 -3.81 -20.47
CA ALA A 517 -15.38 -4.35 -21.81
C ALA A 517 -15.80 -3.25 -22.81
N GLY A 518 -15.12 -3.17 -23.95
CA GLY A 518 -15.37 -2.18 -25.01
C GLY A 518 -14.82 -0.76 -24.74
N SER A 519 -14.13 -0.53 -23.62
CA SER A 519 -13.58 0.80 -23.30
C SER A 519 -12.18 1.06 -23.87
N CYS A 520 -11.57 0.05 -24.48
CA CYS A 520 -10.21 0.08 -25.04
C CYS A 520 -10.15 -0.18 -26.55
N ASN A 521 -11.22 0.12 -27.27
CA ASN A 521 -11.30 -0.02 -28.74
C ASN A 521 -10.91 1.29 -29.43
#